data_1d3b7d9f3241436b39c47e7eb4c258b3
#
_entry.id   1d3b7d9f3241436b39c47e7eb4c258b3
#
_cell.length_a   1.000
_cell.length_b   1.000
_cell.length_c   1.000
_cell.angle_alpha   90.00
_cell.angle_beta   90.00
_cell.angle_gamma   90.00
#
_symmetry.space_group_name_H-M   'P 1'
#
loop_
_entity.id
_entity.type
_entity.pdbx_description
1 polymer ?
#
loop_
_entity_poly.entity_id
_entity_poly.type
_entity_poly.pdbx_seq_one_letter_code
_entity_poly.pdbx_strand_id
1 'polypeptide(L)'
;LKTMTLDNGRQKVNDVLGNPIIIGAVVIWRVVDPTRAVFCVEDYPSFLSIQTDSTIRNIARLYPYDIFDEDEDESSSEKSLRGSSLEIAESMKAELQKRVEEAGIVVEEVRITHLAYAEEIAAAMLQRQQAAAIIAARQKIVDGAVGMVKMAIDRLGEDEVVVLDEERKAAMV
;
A
#
# COMPACT_ATOMS: atom_id res chain seq x y z
N LEU A 1 8.53 28.93 15.87
CA LEU A 1 9.23 27.64 15.84
C LEU A 1 9.42 27.26 14.37
N LYS A 2 10.66 26.88 13.99
CA LYS A 2 11.01 26.59 12.60
C LYS A 2 10.68 25.13 12.28
N THR A 3 9.95 24.88 11.20
CA THR A 3 9.75 23.54 10.64
C THR A 3 11.04 23.09 9.94
N MET A 4 11.42 21.85 10.16
CA MET A 4 12.63 21.22 9.64
C MET A 4 12.26 19.97 8.86
N THR A 5 13.11 19.56 7.93
CA THR A 5 12.94 18.38 7.10
C THR A 5 14.10 17.44 7.34
N LEU A 6 13.81 16.16 7.59
CA LEU A 6 14.76 15.08 7.64
C LEU A 6 14.52 14.14 6.46
N ASP A 7 15.51 14.03 5.58
CA ASP A 7 15.55 12.95 4.59
C ASP A 7 16.26 11.74 5.21
N ASN A 8 15.49 10.69 5.47
CA ASN A 8 16.02 9.50 6.15
C ASN A 8 16.74 8.53 5.22
N GLY A 9 16.88 8.89 3.94
CA GLY A 9 17.55 8.06 2.94
C GLY A 9 16.80 6.76 2.65
N ARG A 10 17.51 5.85 1.99
CA ARG A 10 16.97 4.54 1.59
C ARG A 10 17.52 3.46 2.51
N GLN A 11 16.65 2.60 3.00
CA GLN A 11 17.04 1.44 3.80
C GLN A 11 16.40 0.16 3.28
N LYS A 12 17.12 -0.95 3.44
CA LYS A 12 16.65 -2.29 3.08
C LYS A 12 15.95 -2.91 4.28
N VAL A 13 14.69 -3.29 4.09
CA VAL A 13 13.86 -3.94 5.10
C VAL A 13 13.09 -5.09 4.44
N ASN A 14 12.53 -5.99 5.23
CA ASN A 14 11.66 -7.05 4.73
C ASN A 14 10.19 -6.67 4.96
N ASP A 15 9.35 -6.98 3.98
CA ASP A 15 7.90 -6.89 4.12
C ASP A 15 7.35 -8.06 4.97
N VAL A 16 6.02 -8.12 5.14
CA VAL A 16 5.37 -9.19 5.92
C VAL A 16 5.59 -10.59 5.33
N LEU A 17 5.78 -10.68 4.01
CA LEU A 17 6.06 -11.93 3.30
C LEU A 17 7.55 -12.32 3.31
N GLY A 18 8.40 -11.50 3.90
CA GLY A 18 9.85 -11.70 3.93
C GLY A 18 10.58 -11.25 2.67
N ASN A 19 9.92 -10.53 1.77
CA ASN A 19 10.58 -9.99 0.58
C ASN A 19 11.44 -8.79 0.94
N PRO A 20 12.73 -8.74 0.53
CA PRO A 20 13.57 -7.57 0.74
C PRO A 20 13.13 -6.41 -0.15
N ILE A 21 12.85 -5.28 0.48
CA ILE A 21 12.44 -4.04 -0.18
C ILE A 21 13.34 -2.88 0.23
N ILE A 22 13.45 -1.88 -0.62
CA ILE A 22 14.13 -0.62 -0.35
C ILE A 22 13.07 0.44 -0.14
N ILE A 23 13.09 1.08 1.02
CA ILE A 23 12.16 2.13 1.40
C ILE A 23 12.92 3.36 1.86
N GLY A 24 12.49 4.53 1.39
CA GLY A 24 12.97 5.83 1.83
C GLY A 24 11.81 6.70 2.30
N ALA A 25 12.04 7.52 3.30
CA ALA A 25 11.04 8.44 3.82
C ALA A 25 11.64 9.80 4.15
N VAL A 26 10.81 10.82 4.02
CA VAL A 26 11.07 12.18 4.48
C VAL A 26 10.12 12.50 5.62
N VAL A 27 10.67 13.09 6.68
CA VAL A 27 9.93 13.51 7.86
C VAL A 27 9.97 15.03 7.98
N ILE A 28 8.83 15.66 8.07
CA ILE A 28 8.67 17.08 8.35
C ILE A 28 8.31 17.21 9.83
N TRP A 29 9.10 17.95 10.55
CA TRP A 29 9.02 18.04 12.01
C TRP A 29 9.40 19.40 12.57
N ARG A 30 9.05 19.66 13.82
CA ARG A 30 9.46 20.86 14.57
C ARG A 30 9.61 20.56 16.05
N VAL A 31 10.44 21.34 16.72
CA VAL A 31 10.54 21.32 18.19
C VAL A 31 9.46 22.23 18.76
N VAL A 32 8.63 21.73 19.67
CA VAL A 32 7.57 22.49 20.34
C VAL A 32 7.92 22.82 21.79
N ASP A 33 8.69 21.98 22.43
CA ASP A 33 9.20 22.19 23.78
C ASP A 33 10.72 22.17 23.79
N PRO A 34 11.38 23.36 23.68
CA PRO A 34 12.83 23.42 23.67
C PRO A 34 13.46 22.96 24.99
N THR A 35 12.73 23.04 26.10
CA THR A 35 13.25 22.64 27.41
C THR A 35 13.38 21.12 27.48
N ARG A 36 12.33 20.41 27.18
CA ARG A 36 12.38 18.93 27.07
C ARG A 36 13.41 18.47 26.04
N ALA A 37 13.41 19.15 24.93
CA ALA A 37 14.30 18.87 23.86
C ALA A 37 15.77 18.91 24.35
N VAL A 38 16.26 19.96 24.95
CA VAL A 38 17.66 20.11 25.40
C VAL A 38 18.05 19.09 26.47
N PHE A 39 17.13 18.68 27.34
CA PHE A 39 17.43 17.71 28.39
C PHE A 39 17.31 16.24 27.94
N CYS A 40 16.55 15.93 26.90
CA CYS A 40 16.30 14.56 26.49
C CYS A 40 17.17 14.10 25.33
N VAL A 41 17.66 15.00 24.49
CA VAL A 41 18.33 14.64 23.22
C VAL A 41 19.49 15.60 22.93
N GLU A 42 20.68 15.07 22.71
CA GLU A 42 21.86 15.88 22.30
C GLU A 42 21.79 16.28 20.81
N ASP A 43 21.37 15.37 19.95
CA ASP A 43 21.29 15.57 18.49
C ASP A 43 19.92 15.11 17.96
N TYR A 44 19.05 16.09 17.71
CA TYR A 44 17.69 15.82 17.21
C TYR A 44 17.64 15.13 15.84
N PRO A 45 18.42 15.54 14.83
CA PRO A 45 18.42 14.88 13.54
C PRO A 45 18.80 13.41 13.66
N SER A 46 19.86 13.08 14.38
CA SER A 46 20.29 11.69 14.60
C SER A 46 19.25 10.89 15.38
N PHE A 47 18.69 11.45 16.45
CA PHE A 47 17.63 10.82 17.23
C PHE A 47 16.42 10.52 16.36
N LEU A 48 15.93 11.52 15.61
CA LEU A 48 14.77 11.36 14.73
C LEU A 48 15.04 10.36 13.63
N SER A 49 16.25 10.33 13.06
CA SER A 49 16.66 9.36 12.05
C SER A 49 16.56 7.92 12.57
N ILE A 50 17.08 7.66 13.77
CA ILE A 50 17.03 6.34 14.41
C ILE A 50 15.57 5.91 14.67
N GLN A 51 14.74 6.83 15.19
CA GLN A 51 13.33 6.54 15.42
C GLN A 51 12.55 6.31 14.13
N THR A 52 12.87 7.05 13.07
CA THR A 52 12.29 6.88 11.74
C THR A 52 12.67 5.53 11.14
N ASP A 53 13.94 5.12 11.21
CA ASP A 53 14.39 3.79 10.76
C ASP A 53 13.64 2.66 11.46
N SER A 54 13.49 2.79 12.77
CA SER A 54 12.75 1.81 13.58
C SER A 54 11.27 1.76 13.18
N THR A 55 10.65 2.91 12.96
CA THR A 55 9.24 3.01 12.55
C THR A 55 9.03 2.41 11.16
N ILE A 56 9.89 2.74 10.20
CA ILE A 56 9.83 2.16 8.84
C ILE A 56 9.91 0.64 8.90
N ARG A 57 10.85 0.10 9.67
CA ARG A 57 11.05 -1.35 9.82
C ARG A 57 9.84 -2.04 10.45
N ASN A 58 9.22 -1.42 11.45
CA ASN A 58 8.04 -1.97 12.10
C ASN A 58 6.84 -1.98 11.16
N ILE A 59 6.59 -0.86 10.47
CA ILE A 59 5.46 -0.73 9.54
C ILE A 59 5.64 -1.66 8.32
N ALA A 60 6.85 -1.75 7.76
CA ALA A 60 7.12 -2.64 6.63
C ALA A 60 6.82 -4.12 6.93
N ARG A 61 7.02 -4.55 8.18
CA ARG A 61 6.72 -5.94 8.60
C ARG A 61 5.22 -6.23 8.73
N LEU A 62 4.37 -5.23 8.75
CA LEU A 62 2.92 -5.41 8.90
C LEU A 62 2.20 -5.56 7.56
N TYR A 63 2.79 -5.09 6.47
CA TYR A 63 2.14 -5.02 5.17
C TYR A 63 2.98 -5.68 4.08
N PRO A 64 2.35 -6.36 3.10
CA PRO A 64 3.05 -6.80 1.90
C PRO A 64 3.41 -5.60 1.02
N TYR A 65 4.46 -5.74 0.21
CA TYR A 65 4.81 -4.71 -0.77
C TYR A 65 3.67 -4.47 -1.77
N ASP A 66 3.12 -5.56 -2.31
CA ASP A 66 2.03 -5.55 -3.28
C ASP A 66 1.14 -6.78 -3.06
N ILE A 67 -0.12 -6.69 -3.49
CA ILE A 67 -1.09 -7.79 -3.42
C ILE A 67 -1.28 -8.29 -4.85
N PHE A 68 -1.06 -9.59 -5.08
CA PHE A 68 -1.15 -10.21 -6.39
C PHE A 68 -2.43 -11.02 -6.60
N ASP A 69 -3.06 -11.47 -5.52
CA ASP A 69 -4.29 -12.25 -5.56
C ASP A 69 -5.46 -11.28 -5.42
N GLU A 70 -6.08 -10.95 -6.55
CA GLU A 70 -7.41 -10.32 -6.62
C GLU A 70 -8.47 -11.42 -6.42
N ASP A 71 -8.49 -12.06 -5.25
CA ASP A 71 -9.70 -12.75 -4.84
C ASP A 71 -10.74 -11.67 -4.54
N GLU A 72 -11.77 -11.61 -5.41
CA GLU A 72 -12.82 -10.60 -5.50
C GLU A 72 -13.75 -10.53 -4.28
N ASP A 73 -13.30 -10.85 -3.09
CA ASP A 73 -14.02 -10.49 -1.88
C ASP A 73 -13.70 -9.02 -1.55
N GLU A 74 -14.55 -8.12 -2.06
CA GLU A 74 -14.58 -6.68 -1.75
C GLU A 74 -14.59 -6.37 -0.24
N SER A 75 -14.59 -7.36 0.62
CA SER A 75 -14.61 -7.23 2.07
C SER A 75 -13.23 -7.28 2.74
N SER A 76 -12.19 -7.77 2.07
CA SER A 76 -10.82 -7.73 2.58
C SER A 76 -10.08 -6.53 2.00
N SER A 77 -10.18 -5.38 2.66
CA SER A 77 -9.32 -4.22 2.39
C SER A 77 -7.90 -4.52 2.85
N GLU A 78 -7.26 -5.54 2.27
CA GLU A 78 -5.85 -5.80 2.53
C GLU A 78 -5.03 -4.62 2.01
N LYS A 79 -4.32 -3.97 2.93
CA LYS A 79 -3.47 -2.83 2.61
C LYS A 79 -2.12 -3.34 2.15
N SER A 80 -1.59 -2.74 1.09
CA SER A 80 -0.21 -2.96 0.66
C SER A 80 0.60 -1.67 0.75
N LEU A 81 1.91 -1.80 0.89
CA LEU A 81 2.81 -0.64 0.95
C LEU A 81 2.70 0.23 -0.31
N ARG A 82 2.49 -0.40 -1.46
CA ARG A 82 2.35 0.29 -2.74
C ARG A 82 0.96 0.88 -2.95
N GLY A 83 -0.09 0.11 -2.69
CA GLY A 83 -1.48 0.51 -2.97
C GLY A 83 -2.04 1.52 -1.97
N SER A 84 -1.62 1.43 -0.70
CA SER A 84 -2.14 2.25 0.41
C SER A 84 -1.08 3.19 0.99
N SER A 85 -0.20 3.73 0.16
CA SER A 85 0.98 4.48 0.61
C SER A 85 0.65 5.71 1.47
N LEU A 86 -0.47 6.38 1.24
CA LEU A 86 -0.92 7.53 2.04
C LEU A 86 -1.35 7.11 3.45
N GLU A 87 -2.16 6.05 3.55
CA GLU A 87 -2.62 5.54 4.85
C GLU A 87 -1.46 4.97 5.68
N ILE A 88 -0.50 4.36 5.00
CA ILE A 88 0.72 3.85 5.63
C ILE A 88 1.60 4.99 6.12
N ALA A 89 1.73 6.07 5.35
CA ALA A 89 2.44 7.27 5.78
C ALA A 89 1.80 7.91 7.03
N GLU A 90 0.47 7.96 7.13
CA GLU A 90 -0.24 8.40 8.33
C GLU A 90 -0.02 7.45 9.52
N SER A 91 0.02 6.14 9.29
CA SER A 91 0.35 5.16 10.32
C SER A 91 1.79 5.32 10.81
N MET A 92 2.73 5.57 9.90
CA MET A 92 4.13 5.90 10.23
C MET A 92 4.23 7.17 11.06
N LYS A 93 3.51 8.23 10.67
CA LYS A 93 3.46 9.49 11.41
C LYS A 93 2.95 9.27 12.84
N ALA A 94 1.85 8.54 13.00
CA ALA A 94 1.26 8.27 14.31
C ALA A 94 2.21 7.45 15.22
N GLU A 95 2.88 6.46 14.67
CA GLU A 95 3.86 5.66 15.41
C GLU A 95 5.11 6.47 15.76
N LEU A 96 5.64 7.23 14.82
CA LEU A 96 6.81 8.07 15.03
C LEU A 96 6.53 9.15 16.07
N GLN A 97 5.34 9.79 16.03
CA GLN A 97 4.93 10.80 17.00
C GLN A 97 4.96 10.27 18.43
N LYS A 98 4.44 9.06 18.66
CA LYS A 98 4.48 8.42 19.99
C LYS A 98 5.91 8.25 20.54
N ARG A 99 6.87 8.01 19.66
CA ARG A 99 8.28 7.78 20.02
C ARG A 99 9.05 9.05 20.32
N VAL A 100 8.67 10.17 19.69
CA VAL A 100 9.39 11.44 19.78
C VAL A 100 8.70 12.49 20.66
N GLU A 101 7.51 12.21 21.14
CA GLU A 101 6.70 13.11 21.95
C GLU A 101 7.42 13.54 23.25
N GLU A 102 8.06 12.58 23.92
CA GLU A 102 8.82 12.85 25.15
C GLU A 102 10.00 13.79 24.93
N ALA A 103 10.55 13.79 23.71
CA ALA A 103 11.64 14.69 23.32
C ALA A 103 11.15 16.11 22.94
N GLY A 104 9.86 16.42 23.09
CA GLY A 104 9.31 17.72 22.74
C GLY A 104 9.27 18.00 21.23
N ILE A 105 9.24 16.95 20.41
CA ILE A 105 9.19 16.99 18.94
C ILE A 105 7.77 16.70 18.46
N VAL A 106 7.31 17.46 17.47
CA VAL A 106 6.08 17.18 16.73
C VAL A 106 6.41 16.82 15.29
N VAL A 107 5.89 15.68 14.86
CA VAL A 107 5.93 15.23 13.46
C VAL A 107 4.74 15.80 12.74
N GLU A 108 4.98 16.68 11.78
CA GLU A 108 3.91 17.31 10.98
C GLU A 108 3.47 16.39 9.86
N GLU A 109 4.43 15.77 9.17
CA GLU A 109 4.17 14.90 8.02
C GLU A 109 5.26 13.85 7.86
N VAL A 110 4.86 12.67 7.38
CA VAL A 110 5.77 11.63 6.89
C VAL A 110 5.39 11.31 5.45
N ARG A 111 6.37 11.26 4.56
CA ARG A 111 6.18 10.87 3.14
C ARG A 111 7.14 9.76 2.77
N ILE A 112 6.61 8.73 2.12
CA ILE A 112 7.43 7.71 1.47
C ILE A 112 7.93 8.29 0.15
N THR A 113 9.25 8.40 0.01
CA THR A 113 9.91 8.99 -1.16
C THR A 113 10.44 7.94 -2.13
N HIS A 114 10.69 6.74 -1.62
CA HIS A 114 11.18 5.60 -2.41
C HIS A 114 10.58 4.31 -1.88
N LEU A 115 10.08 3.48 -2.78
CA LEU A 115 9.57 2.15 -2.48
C LEU A 115 9.80 1.24 -3.68
N ALA A 116 10.65 0.25 -3.54
CA ALA A 116 10.98 -0.71 -4.59
C ALA A 116 11.39 -2.05 -3.98
N TYR A 117 11.29 -3.14 -4.75
CA TYR A 117 11.96 -4.38 -4.39
C TYR A 117 13.48 -4.21 -4.41
N ALA A 118 14.18 -4.93 -3.57
CA ALA A 118 15.64 -5.00 -3.62
C ALA A 118 16.10 -5.62 -4.96
N GLU A 119 17.27 -5.21 -5.43
CA GLU A 119 17.78 -5.59 -6.76
C GLU A 119 17.85 -7.10 -6.97
N GLU A 120 18.19 -7.87 -5.91
CA GLU A 120 18.32 -9.32 -5.96
C GLU A 120 17.03 -10.06 -6.33
N ILE A 121 15.84 -9.47 -6.10
CA ILE A 121 14.55 -10.07 -6.41
C ILE A 121 13.72 -9.27 -7.43
N ALA A 122 14.17 -8.09 -7.81
CA ALA A 122 13.40 -7.15 -8.64
C ALA A 122 12.95 -7.79 -9.97
N ALA A 123 13.84 -8.51 -10.67
CA ALA A 123 13.52 -9.17 -11.93
C ALA A 123 12.47 -10.29 -11.76
N ALA A 124 12.60 -11.11 -10.73
CA ALA A 124 11.67 -12.20 -10.45
C ALA A 124 10.28 -11.65 -10.07
N MET A 125 10.24 -10.58 -9.26
CA MET A 125 8.98 -9.94 -8.87
C MET A 125 8.30 -9.23 -10.03
N LEU A 126 9.05 -8.63 -10.94
CA LEU A 126 8.49 -8.06 -12.17
C LEU A 126 7.82 -9.14 -13.03
N GLN A 127 8.46 -10.30 -13.20
CA GLN A 127 7.85 -11.43 -13.92
C GLN A 127 6.57 -11.92 -13.25
N ARG A 128 6.55 -12.00 -11.92
CA ARG A 128 5.36 -12.36 -11.15
C ARG A 128 4.24 -11.34 -11.35
N GLN A 129 4.54 -10.05 -11.31
CA GLN A 129 3.56 -8.98 -11.57
C GLN A 129 2.99 -9.06 -12.99
N GLN A 130 3.84 -9.31 -13.98
CA GLN A 130 3.39 -9.49 -15.37
C GLN A 130 2.48 -10.71 -15.52
N ALA A 131 2.83 -11.84 -14.92
CA ALA A 131 1.99 -13.05 -14.95
C ALA A 131 0.63 -12.82 -14.29
N ALA A 132 0.59 -12.20 -13.13
CA ALA A 132 -0.65 -11.84 -12.44
C ALA A 132 -1.51 -10.89 -13.28
N ALA A 133 -0.93 -9.87 -13.91
CA ALA A 133 -1.63 -8.94 -14.79
C ALA A 133 -2.24 -9.61 -16.02
N ILE A 134 -1.54 -10.60 -16.61
CA ILE A 134 -2.07 -11.37 -17.74
C ILE A 134 -3.27 -12.22 -17.31
N ILE A 135 -3.20 -12.87 -16.15
CA ILE A 135 -4.30 -13.69 -15.61
C ILE A 135 -5.51 -12.80 -15.34
N ALA A 136 -5.32 -11.68 -14.63
CA ALA A 136 -6.39 -10.71 -14.36
C ALA A 136 -7.03 -10.16 -15.63
N ALA A 137 -6.23 -9.83 -16.66
CA ALA A 137 -6.74 -9.38 -17.95
C ALA A 137 -7.60 -10.46 -18.66
N ARG A 138 -7.17 -11.72 -18.63
CA ARG A 138 -7.95 -12.83 -19.19
C ARG A 138 -9.27 -13.02 -18.46
N GLN A 139 -9.25 -12.94 -17.13
CA GLN A 139 -10.47 -13.06 -16.35
C GLN A 139 -11.47 -11.96 -16.72
N LYS A 140 -11.03 -10.70 -16.80
CA LYS A 140 -11.88 -9.58 -17.22
C LYS A 140 -12.49 -9.75 -18.63
N ILE A 141 -11.75 -10.37 -19.55
CA ILE A 141 -12.28 -10.70 -20.89
C ILE A 141 -13.42 -11.71 -20.78
N VAL A 142 -13.23 -12.77 -20.00
CA VAL A 142 -14.25 -13.81 -19.78
C VAL A 142 -15.49 -13.22 -19.12
N ASP A 143 -15.30 -12.46 -18.04
CA ASP A 143 -16.40 -11.84 -17.30
C ASP A 143 -17.18 -10.84 -18.17
N GLY A 144 -16.46 -10.08 -19.00
CA GLY A 144 -17.05 -9.19 -20.00
C GLY A 144 -17.88 -9.94 -21.03
N ALA A 145 -17.40 -11.09 -21.54
CA ALA A 145 -18.14 -11.92 -22.48
C ALA A 145 -19.41 -12.51 -21.85
N VAL A 146 -19.32 -13.07 -20.65
CA VAL A 146 -20.47 -13.58 -19.88
C VAL A 146 -21.47 -12.46 -19.59
N GLY A 147 -21.00 -11.28 -19.19
CA GLY A 147 -21.85 -10.11 -18.96
C GLY A 147 -22.59 -9.64 -20.22
N MET A 148 -21.94 -9.67 -21.38
CA MET A 148 -22.59 -9.35 -22.67
C MET A 148 -23.71 -10.34 -23.03
N VAL A 149 -23.47 -11.64 -22.84
CA VAL A 149 -24.49 -12.67 -23.10
C VAL A 149 -25.67 -12.50 -22.16
N LYS A 150 -25.41 -12.26 -20.85
CA LYS A 150 -26.45 -12.02 -19.87
C LYS A 150 -27.30 -10.79 -20.24
N MET A 151 -26.64 -9.65 -20.55
CA MET A 151 -27.39 -8.46 -21.01
C MET A 151 -28.21 -8.69 -22.26
N ALA A 152 -27.71 -9.47 -23.21
CA ALA A 152 -28.47 -9.81 -24.44
C ALA A 152 -29.73 -10.62 -24.12
N ILE A 153 -29.62 -11.62 -23.23
CA ILE A 153 -30.77 -12.44 -22.80
C ILE A 153 -31.78 -11.59 -22.04
N ASP A 154 -31.33 -10.75 -21.12
CA ASP A 154 -32.20 -9.88 -20.33
C ASP A 154 -32.96 -8.89 -21.21
N ARG A 155 -32.31 -8.26 -22.20
CA ARG A 155 -32.95 -7.33 -23.16
C ARG A 155 -33.97 -8.05 -24.06
N LEU A 156 -33.67 -9.25 -24.55
CA LEU A 156 -34.59 -10.03 -25.33
C LEU A 156 -35.86 -10.42 -24.52
N GLY A 157 -35.70 -10.63 -23.20
CA GLY A 157 -36.81 -10.89 -22.29
C GLY A 157 -37.65 -9.63 -22.01
N GLU A 158 -37.03 -8.48 -21.85
CA GLU A 158 -37.69 -7.18 -21.59
C GLU A 158 -38.48 -6.69 -22.83
N ASP A 159 -37.92 -6.86 -24.03
CA ASP A 159 -38.56 -6.44 -25.28
C ASP A 159 -39.66 -7.40 -25.74
N GLU A 160 -40.00 -8.45 -24.97
CA GLU A 160 -40.98 -9.52 -25.31
C GLU A 160 -40.74 -10.18 -26.67
N VAL A 161 -39.54 -10.04 -27.25
CA VAL A 161 -39.19 -10.57 -28.56
C VAL A 161 -39.15 -12.11 -28.56
N VAL A 162 -38.68 -12.67 -27.40
CA VAL A 162 -38.62 -14.14 -27.20
C VAL A 162 -38.93 -14.47 -25.74
N VAL A 163 -39.90 -15.38 -25.53
CA VAL A 163 -40.12 -16.00 -24.23
C VAL A 163 -39.16 -17.16 -24.07
N LEU A 164 -38.12 -17.00 -23.28
CA LEU A 164 -37.14 -18.04 -23.01
C LEU A 164 -37.50 -18.76 -21.71
N ASP A 165 -37.68 -20.09 -21.80
CA ASP A 165 -37.73 -20.95 -20.61
C ASP A 165 -36.31 -21.18 -20.04
N GLU A 166 -36.20 -21.73 -18.83
CA GLU A 166 -34.91 -21.94 -18.16
C GLU A 166 -33.99 -22.90 -18.94
N GLU A 167 -34.54 -23.90 -19.63
CA GLU A 167 -33.73 -24.81 -20.47
C GLU A 167 -33.14 -24.10 -21.70
N ARG A 168 -33.90 -23.21 -22.33
CA ARG A 168 -33.43 -22.44 -23.48
C ARG A 168 -32.44 -21.37 -23.10
N LYS A 169 -32.60 -20.74 -21.94
CA LYS A 169 -31.59 -19.81 -21.39
C LYS A 169 -30.27 -20.53 -21.14
N ALA A 170 -30.30 -21.72 -20.55
CA ALA A 170 -29.11 -22.54 -20.33
C ALA A 170 -28.41 -22.98 -21.63
N ALA A 171 -29.15 -23.22 -22.70
CA ALA A 171 -28.60 -23.60 -24.00
C ALA A 171 -27.96 -22.43 -24.77
N MET A 172 -28.24 -21.16 -24.39
CA MET A 172 -27.67 -19.96 -25.00
C MET A 172 -26.39 -19.49 -24.32
N VAL A 173 -26.03 -20.05 -23.17
CA VAL A 173 -24.80 -19.81 -22.42
C VAL A 173 -23.79 -20.90 -22.75
#